data_5deec1a8e82fcb6c72b115e869d70acd
#
_entry.id   5deec1a8e82fcb6c72b115e869d70acd
#
_cell.length_a   1.000
_cell.length_b   1.000
_cell.length_c   1.000
_cell.angle_alpha   90.00
_cell.angle_beta   90.00
_cell.angle_gamma   90.00
#
_symmetry.space_group_name_H-M   'P 1'
#
loop_
_entity.id
_entity.type
_entity.pdbx_description
1 polymer ?
#
loop_
_entity_poly.entity_id
_entity_poly.type
_entity_poly.pdbx_seq_one_letter_code
_entity_poly.pdbx_strand_id
1 'polypeptide(L)'
;IPAMCYHYTFDPFGSCGMCLVMQEGKKAPVRSCTAKATAGMIIRTEGEDLFLARKKAVEKHLSVHPLDCPVCDADGHCELQDMAFQHGVTNLANAKQKFIPEDTRSPVLDFNMNRCIACAECINVCKDVLMIDALQFMKKGGFNQVVAKGDLPLSCEFCGDCLAVCPVGAITNKY
;
A
#
# COMPACT_ATOMS: atom_id res chain seq x y z
N ILE A 1 4.83 -4.19 -15.18
CA ILE A 1 3.86 -3.18 -14.72
C ILE A 1 4.09 -2.99 -13.22
N PRO A 2 4.42 -1.78 -12.73
CA PRO A 2 4.67 -1.56 -11.31
C PRO A 2 3.38 -1.66 -10.49
N ALA A 3 3.49 -2.12 -9.23
CA ALA A 3 2.38 -2.18 -8.29
C ALA A 3 2.93 -2.11 -6.85
N MET A 4 2.12 -1.62 -5.89
CA MET A 4 2.40 -1.60 -4.46
C MET A 4 1.21 -2.17 -3.64
N CYS A 5 0.20 -2.69 -4.29
CA CYS A 5 -0.97 -3.30 -3.66
C CYS A 5 -1.45 -4.54 -4.44
N TYR A 6 -0.51 -5.25 -5.02
CA TYR A 6 -0.77 -6.47 -5.77
C TYR A 6 0.17 -7.58 -5.30
N HIS A 7 -0.41 -8.63 -4.81
CA HIS A 7 0.28 -9.88 -4.50
C HIS A 7 -0.40 -11.02 -5.25
N TYR A 8 0.38 -11.96 -5.75
CA TYR A 8 -0.13 -13.05 -6.60
C TYR A 8 -0.99 -14.09 -5.87
N THR A 9 -0.97 -14.08 -4.53
CA THR A 9 -1.65 -15.09 -3.70
C THR A 9 -3.11 -14.74 -3.40
N PHE A 10 -3.49 -13.46 -3.46
CA PHE A 10 -4.84 -13.01 -3.12
C PHE A 10 -5.34 -11.92 -4.08
N ASP A 11 -6.63 -11.67 -4.05
CA ASP A 11 -7.27 -10.70 -4.95
C ASP A 11 -6.75 -9.28 -4.73
N PRO A 12 -6.45 -8.53 -5.79
CA PRO A 12 -5.91 -7.19 -5.69
C PRO A 12 -6.94 -6.18 -5.19
N PHE A 13 -6.56 -5.36 -4.22
CA PHE A 13 -7.40 -4.27 -3.70
C PHE A 13 -7.50 -3.07 -4.66
N GLY A 14 -6.47 -2.85 -5.49
CA GLY A 14 -6.48 -1.84 -6.54
C GLY A 14 -6.38 -0.40 -6.03
N SER A 15 -5.75 -0.14 -4.89
CA SER A 15 -5.69 1.19 -4.26
C SER A 15 -4.51 2.06 -4.71
N CYS A 16 -3.33 1.48 -4.98
CA CYS A 16 -2.09 2.23 -5.11
C CYS A 16 -2.00 3.11 -6.37
N GLY A 17 -2.70 2.73 -7.46
CA GLY A 17 -2.69 3.48 -8.71
C GLY A 17 -1.41 3.36 -9.54
N MET A 18 -0.51 2.41 -9.22
CA MET A 18 0.74 2.22 -9.96
C MET A 18 0.58 1.34 -11.20
N CYS A 19 -0.31 0.36 -11.18
CA CYS A 19 -0.50 -0.62 -12.25
C CYS A 19 -1.28 -0.09 -13.48
N LEU A 20 -1.18 1.22 -13.75
CA LEU A 20 -1.89 1.86 -14.85
C LEU A 20 -1.36 1.40 -16.21
N VAL A 21 -2.28 1.08 -17.11
CA VAL A 21 -2.02 0.76 -18.52
C VAL A 21 -3.02 1.48 -19.40
N MET A 22 -2.64 1.80 -20.64
CA MET A 22 -3.58 2.26 -21.66
C MET A 22 -4.14 1.07 -22.41
N GLN A 23 -5.44 0.92 -22.40
CA GLN A 23 -6.16 -0.04 -23.22
C GLN A 23 -6.65 0.66 -24.50
N GLU A 24 -6.47 0.02 -25.66
CA GLU A 24 -6.98 0.54 -26.91
C GLU A 24 -8.49 0.80 -26.84
N GLY A 25 -8.94 1.93 -27.38
CA GLY A 25 -10.33 2.39 -27.29
C GLY A 25 -10.74 3.04 -25.96
N LYS A 26 -9.88 3.07 -24.93
CA LYS A 26 -10.12 3.83 -23.71
C LYS A 26 -9.48 5.20 -23.73
N LYS A 27 -10.19 6.21 -23.20
CA LYS A 27 -9.69 7.61 -23.13
C LYS A 27 -8.78 7.86 -21.92
N ALA A 28 -8.78 6.99 -20.94
CA ALA A 28 -8.02 7.12 -19.70
C ALA A 28 -7.35 5.80 -19.32
N PRO A 29 -6.21 5.86 -18.60
CA PRO A 29 -5.55 4.67 -18.09
C PRO A 29 -6.46 3.84 -17.18
N VAL A 30 -6.31 2.52 -17.24
CA VAL A 30 -7.03 1.54 -16.41
C VAL A 30 -6.04 0.84 -15.48
N ARG A 31 -6.52 0.37 -14.31
CA ARG A 31 -5.70 -0.42 -13.38
C ARG A 31 -5.64 -1.86 -13.88
N SER A 32 -4.47 -2.34 -14.26
CA SER A 32 -4.31 -3.70 -14.79
C SER A 32 -4.59 -4.78 -13.75
N CYS A 33 -4.30 -4.52 -12.47
CA CYS A 33 -4.50 -5.49 -11.40
C CYS A 33 -5.98 -5.89 -11.19
N THR A 34 -6.93 -5.00 -11.53
CA THR A 34 -8.38 -5.25 -11.38
C THR A 34 -9.11 -5.36 -12.73
N ALA A 35 -8.41 -5.14 -13.84
CA ALA A 35 -9.00 -5.24 -15.17
C ALA A 35 -9.11 -6.70 -15.59
N LYS A 36 -10.26 -7.07 -16.19
CA LYS A 36 -10.42 -8.41 -16.78
C LYS A 36 -9.80 -8.43 -18.17
N ALA A 37 -8.91 -9.37 -18.41
CA ALA A 37 -8.39 -9.64 -19.76
C ALA A 37 -9.47 -10.21 -20.66
N THR A 38 -9.54 -9.74 -21.89
CA THR A 38 -10.46 -10.20 -22.92
C THR A 38 -9.71 -10.54 -24.19
N ALA A 39 -10.24 -11.45 -25.01
CA ALA A 39 -9.63 -11.82 -26.27
C ALA A 39 -9.51 -10.57 -27.19
N GLY A 40 -8.35 -10.41 -27.80
CA GLY A 40 -8.05 -9.25 -28.69
C GLY A 40 -7.78 -7.95 -27.95
N MET A 41 -7.69 -7.91 -26.62
CA MET A 41 -7.32 -6.73 -25.88
C MET A 41 -5.89 -6.29 -26.21
N ILE A 42 -5.74 -5.03 -26.63
CA ILE A 42 -4.43 -4.41 -26.86
C ILE A 42 -4.16 -3.43 -25.73
N ILE A 43 -3.02 -3.56 -25.07
CA ILE A 43 -2.60 -2.68 -23.99
C ILE A 43 -1.20 -2.14 -24.24
N ARG A 44 -0.99 -0.90 -23.83
CA ARG A 44 0.31 -0.24 -23.75
C ARG A 44 0.68 -0.01 -22.30
N THR A 45 1.87 -0.45 -21.91
CA THR A 45 2.34 -0.43 -20.50
C THR A 45 3.28 0.74 -20.21
N GLU A 46 3.78 1.42 -21.22
CA GLU A 46 4.76 2.49 -21.13
C GLU A 46 4.29 3.73 -21.90
N GLY A 47 4.96 4.85 -21.68
CA GLY A 47 4.71 6.14 -22.32
C GLY A 47 4.69 7.28 -21.29
N GLU A 48 4.91 8.50 -21.79
CA GLU A 48 5.00 9.69 -20.94
C GLU A 48 3.72 9.94 -20.14
N ASP A 49 2.57 9.73 -20.75
CA ASP A 49 1.25 9.85 -20.11
C ASP A 49 1.07 8.88 -18.92
N LEU A 50 1.52 7.64 -19.09
CA LEU A 50 1.50 6.64 -18.00
C LEU A 50 2.54 6.94 -16.94
N PHE A 51 3.73 7.39 -17.33
CA PHE A 51 4.76 7.82 -16.39
C PHE A 51 4.25 8.97 -15.51
N LEU A 52 3.68 10.01 -16.12
CA LEU A 52 3.10 11.15 -15.38
C LEU A 52 1.91 10.75 -14.49
N ALA A 53 1.08 9.83 -14.96
CA ALA A 53 -0.05 9.33 -14.15
C ALA A 53 0.43 8.55 -12.92
N ARG A 54 1.45 7.70 -13.07
CA ARG A 54 2.09 6.97 -11.96
C ARG A 54 2.81 7.91 -11.01
N LYS A 55 3.54 8.91 -11.54
CA LYS A 55 4.17 9.96 -10.74
C LYS A 55 3.16 10.65 -9.82
N LYS A 56 1.99 11.05 -10.36
CA LYS A 56 0.90 11.64 -9.57
C LYS A 56 0.36 10.68 -8.50
N ALA A 57 0.32 9.37 -8.77
CA ALA A 57 -0.08 8.39 -7.77
C ALA A 57 0.94 8.32 -6.61
N VAL A 58 2.24 8.31 -6.91
CA VAL A 58 3.30 8.37 -5.90
C VAL A 58 3.21 9.67 -5.09
N GLU A 59 3.10 10.83 -5.75
CA GLU A 59 2.95 12.14 -5.10
C GLU A 59 1.74 12.16 -4.15
N LYS A 60 0.62 11.55 -4.54
CA LYS A 60 -0.56 11.42 -3.70
C LYS A 60 -0.29 10.60 -2.44
N HIS A 61 0.41 9.48 -2.55
CA HIS A 61 0.78 8.69 -1.37
C HIS A 61 1.73 9.46 -0.45
N LEU A 62 2.78 10.05 -1.00
CA LEU A 62 3.77 10.81 -0.26
C LEU A 62 3.20 12.10 0.36
N SER A 63 2.14 12.69 -0.21
CA SER A 63 1.51 13.90 0.34
C SER A 63 0.91 13.72 1.74
N VAL A 64 0.67 12.49 2.14
CA VAL A 64 0.11 12.11 3.46
C VAL A 64 0.98 11.13 4.23
N HIS A 65 2.12 10.75 3.67
CA HIS A 65 3.09 9.84 4.28
C HIS A 65 4.15 10.65 5.04
N PRO A 66 4.61 10.24 6.23
CA PRO A 66 5.74 10.89 6.88
C PRO A 66 7.00 10.71 6.03
N LEU A 67 7.76 11.80 5.87
CA LEU A 67 9.00 11.77 5.11
C LEU A 67 10.18 11.50 6.06
N ASP A 68 10.06 10.42 6.83
CA ASP A 68 10.96 10.03 7.92
C ASP A 68 11.81 8.79 7.56
N CYS A 69 12.09 8.58 6.27
CA CYS A 69 12.86 7.43 5.77
C CYS A 69 14.14 7.13 6.58
N PRO A 70 14.97 8.12 6.97
CA PRO A 70 16.21 7.85 7.71
C PRO A 70 16.02 7.21 9.10
N VAL A 71 14.81 7.21 9.63
CA VAL A 71 14.46 6.57 10.93
C VAL A 71 13.36 5.52 10.77
N CYS A 72 13.10 5.09 9.55
CA CYS A 72 12.12 4.08 9.22
C CYS A 72 12.80 2.72 9.04
N ASP A 73 12.30 1.67 9.70
CA ASP A 73 12.86 0.31 9.60
C ASP A 73 12.80 -0.28 8.19
N ALA A 74 11.92 0.26 7.32
CA ALA A 74 11.82 -0.14 5.93
C ALA A 74 12.75 0.65 4.99
N ASP A 75 13.63 1.54 5.48
CA ASP A 75 14.53 2.29 4.62
C ASP A 75 15.42 1.35 3.78
N GLY A 76 15.46 1.60 2.47
CA GLY A 76 16.16 0.73 1.51
C GLY A 76 15.41 -0.56 1.12
N HIS A 77 14.21 -0.83 1.70
CA HIS A 77 13.35 -1.99 1.40
C HIS A 77 11.88 -1.58 1.21
N CYS A 78 11.64 -0.30 0.91
CA CYS A 78 10.30 0.28 0.84
C CYS A 78 9.88 0.49 -0.62
N GLU A 79 8.82 -0.20 -1.07
CA GLU A 79 8.31 -0.05 -2.43
C GLU A 79 7.87 1.38 -2.76
N LEU A 80 7.33 2.12 -1.78
CA LEU A 80 6.97 3.53 -1.99
C LEU A 80 8.20 4.40 -2.22
N GLN A 81 9.31 4.14 -1.51
CA GLN A 81 10.58 4.83 -1.70
C GLN A 81 11.15 4.53 -3.09
N ASP A 82 11.13 3.26 -3.53
CA ASP A 82 11.58 2.86 -4.85
C ASP A 82 10.76 3.53 -5.96
N MET A 83 9.43 3.55 -5.81
CA MET A 83 8.54 4.23 -6.76
C MET A 83 8.80 5.74 -6.79
N ALA A 84 9.12 6.37 -5.65
CA ALA A 84 9.47 7.78 -5.59
C ALA A 84 10.75 8.07 -6.39
N PHE A 85 11.80 7.27 -6.22
CA PHE A 85 13.04 7.40 -6.98
C PHE A 85 12.83 7.16 -8.47
N GLN A 86 12.14 6.08 -8.85
CA GLN A 86 11.89 5.73 -10.25
C GLN A 86 11.09 6.80 -11.01
N HIS A 87 10.19 7.52 -10.32
CA HIS A 87 9.36 8.55 -10.93
C HIS A 87 9.84 9.98 -10.65
N GLY A 88 11.04 10.14 -10.06
CA GLY A 88 11.65 11.45 -9.80
C GLY A 88 10.79 12.34 -8.91
N VAL A 89 10.17 11.79 -7.87
CA VAL A 89 9.40 12.55 -6.88
C VAL A 89 10.34 12.97 -5.75
N THR A 90 10.81 14.21 -5.79
CA THR A 90 11.82 14.73 -4.84
C THR A 90 11.31 15.85 -3.94
N ASN A 91 10.17 16.46 -4.27
CA ASN A 91 9.62 17.58 -3.50
C ASN A 91 8.09 17.54 -3.49
N LEU A 92 7.51 17.73 -2.30
CA LEU A 92 6.06 17.73 -2.07
C LEU A 92 5.65 19.05 -1.44
N ALA A 93 5.31 20.00 -2.27
CA ALA A 93 4.99 21.39 -1.87
C ALA A 93 3.75 21.50 -1.00
N ASN A 94 3.01 20.59 -0.55
CA ASN A 94 1.83 20.72 0.31
C ASN A 94 1.47 19.39 1.02
N ALA A 95 2.46 18.71 1.56
CA ALA A 95 2.24 17.47 2.31
C ALA A 95 1.42 17.74 3.58
N LYS A 96 0.27 17.09 3.70
CA LYS A 96 -0.54 17.06 4.92
C LYS A 96 -0.28 15.73 5.62
N GLN A 97 0.63 15.72 6.57
CA GLN A 97 0.93 14.51 7.32
C GLN A 97 -0.31 14.02 8.09
N LYS A 98 -0.51 12.73 8.08
CA LYS A 98 -1.45 12.06 8.98
C LYS A 98 -0.89 12.14 10.39
N PHE A 99 -1.75 12.28 11.37
CA PHE A 99 -1.40 12.09 12.77
C PHE A 99 -2.29 10.99 13.36
N ILE A 100 -1.75 9.79 13.39
CA ILE A 100 -2.40 8.61 13.92
C ILE A 100 -1.48 8.06 15.01
N PRO A 101 -1.93 7.95 16.26
CA PRO A 101 -1.14 7.31 17.33
C PRO A 101 -0.75 5.89 16.92
N GLU A 102 0.47 5.50 17.20
CA GLU A 102 0.92 4.13 16.99
C GLU A 102 0.13 3.14 17.84
N ASP A 103 -0.20 2.01 17.25
CA ASP A 103 -0.81 0.90 17.97
C ASP A 103 0.28 -0.06 18.45
N THR A 104 0.65 0.07 19.73
CA THR A 104 1.70 -0.73 20.35
C THR A 104 1.14 -1.92 21.14
N ARG A 105 -0.14 -2.26 20.99
CA ARG A 105 -0.83 -3.30 21.75
C ARG A 105 -0.35 -4.72 21.45
N SER A 106 0.13 -4.98 20.23
CA SER A 106 0.75 -6.26 19.92
C SER A 106 2.05 -6.43 20.73
N PRO A 107 2.35 -7.61 21.29
CA PRO A 107 3.59 -7.85 22.01
C PRO A 107 4.83 -7.91 21.10
N VAL A 108 4.67 -8.16 19.81
CA VAL A 108 5.78 -8.42 18.86
C VAL A 108 5.81 -7.50 17.65
N LEU A 109 4.71 -6.81 17.34
CA LEU A 109 4.60 -5.94 16.18
C LEU A 109 4.20 -4.52 16.58
N ASP A 110 4.74 -3.54 15.88
CA ASP A 110 4.31 -2.15 15.92
C ASP A 110 3.53 -1.79 14.65
N PHE A 111 2.44 -1.05 14.81
CA PHE A 111 1.57 -0.61 13.73
C PHE A 111 1.59 0.92 13.63
N ASN A 112 2.46 1.45 12.77
CA ASN A 112 2.51 2.88 12.47
C ASN A 112 1.65 3.21 11.25
N MET A 113 0.38 3.52 11.50
CA MET A 113 -0.57 3.80 10.41
C MET A 113 -0.32 5.15 9.71
N ASN A 114 0.57 6.00 10.20
CA ASN A 114 1.03 7.17 9.46
C ASN A 114 1.78 6.77 8.18
N ARG A 115 2.52 5.67 8.24
CA ARG A 115 3.27 5.10 7.10
C ARG A 115 2.41 4.22 6.20
N CYS A 116 1.18 3.87 6.60
CA CYS A 116 0.31 2.98 5.84
C CYS A 116 -0.20 3.63 4.54
N ILE A 117 -0.08 2.92 3.41
CA ILE A 117 -0.60 3.31 2.08
C ILE A 117 -1.97 2.71 1.76
N ALA A 118 -2.57 2.00 2.71
CA ALA A 118 -3.88 1.33 2.57
C ALA A 118 -3.95 0.34 1.38
N CYS A 119 -2.92 -0.47 1.20
CA CYS A 119 -2.84 -1.48 0.13
C CYS A 119 -3.73 -2.71 0.39
N ALA A 120 -4.12 -2.97 1.63
CA ALA A 120 -4.88 -4.13 2.12
C ALA A 120 -4.10 -5.46 2.16
N GLU A 121 -2.85 -5.53 1.77
CA GLU A 121 -2.12 -6.80 1.70
C GLU A 121 -2.04 -7.52 3.05
N CYS A 122 -1.78 -6.80 4.14
CA CYS A 122 -1.77 -7.35 5.49
C CYS A 122 -3.14 -7.92 5.93
N ILE A 123 -4.24 -7.31 5.48
CA ILE A 123 -5.61 -7.79 5.75
C ILE A 123 -5.86 -9.05 4.93
N ASN A 124 -5.54 -9.01 3.64
CA ASN A 124 -5.81 -10.12 2.72
C ASN A 124 -4.98 -11.36 3.07
N VAL A 125 -3.68 -11.21 3.37
CA VAL A 125 -2.87 -12.37 3.79
C VAL A 125 -3.42 -12.97 5.10
N CYS A 126 -3.79 -12.16 6.07
CA CYS A 126 -4.33 -12.61 7.34
C CYS A 126 -5.67 -13.32 7.19
N LYS A 127 -6.53 -12.82 6.29
CA LYS A 127 -7.87 -13.35 6.08
C LYS A 127 -7.90 -14.50 5.08
N ASP A 128 -7.34 -14.28 3.89
CA ASP A 128 -7.58 -15.16 2.72
C ASP A 128 -6.53 -16.27 2.61
N VAL A 129 -5.34 -16.09 3.17
CA VAL A 129 -4.26 -17.09 3.17
C VAL A 129 -4.21 -17.84 4.50
N LEU A 130 -4.15 -17.11 5.61
CA LEU A 130 -4.00 -17.70 6.94
C LEU A 130 -5.35 -18.05 7.61
N MET A 131 -6.46 -17.52 7.11
CA MET A 131 -7.82 -17.70 7.65
C MET A 131 -7.98 -17.26 9.11
N ILE A 132 -7.10 -16.40 9.60
CA ILE A 132 -7.13 -15.87 10.97
C ILE A 132 -8.09 -14.68 11.05
N ASP A 133 -8.10 -13.82 10.03
CA ASP A 133 -9.00 -12.66 9.89
C ASP A 133 -8.95 -11.67 11.08
N ALA A 134 -7.75 -11.45 11.63
CA ALA A 134 -7.53 -10.59 12.79
C ALA A 134 -7.50 -9.09 12.48
N LEU A 135 -7.39 -8.69 11.21
CA LEU A 135 -7.20 -7.31 10.77
C LEU A 135 -8.37 -6.82 9.92
N GLN A 136 -8.66 -5.52 10.01
CA GLN A 136 -9.67 -4.85 9.16
C GLN A 136 -9.30 -3.40 8.90
N PHE A 137 -9.96 -2.80 7.89
CA PHE A 137 -9.93 -1.35 7.76
C PHE A 137 -10.92 -0.67 8.70
N MET A 138 -10.46 0.43 9.33
CA MET A 138 -11.29 1.43 9.99
C MET A 138 -11.04 2.78 9.34
N LYS A 139 -12.10 3.52 9.01
CA LYS A 139 -11.99 4.90 8.52
C LYS A 139 -12.00 5.86 9.70
N LYS A 140 -10.90 6.56 9.94
CA LYS A 140 -10.78 7.56 10.99
C LYS A 140 -9.98 8.76 10.49
N GLY A 141 -10.44 9.98 10.81
CA GLY A 141 -9.76 11.20 10.37
C GLY A 141 -9.68 11.38 8.86
N GLY A 142 -10.57 10.74 8.09
CA GLY A 142 -10.53 10.77 6.61
C GLY A 142 -9.61 9.74 5.96
N PHE A 143 -8.86 8.96 6.75
CA PHE A 143 -7.92 7.94 6.28
C PHE A 143 -8.38 6.52 6.63
N ASN A 144 -8.08 5.56 5.75
CA ASN A 144 -8.19 4.15 6.09
C ASN A 144 -7.00 3.75 6.95
N GLN A 145 -7.29 3.14 8.08
CA GLN A 145 -6.30 2.60 9.02
C GLN A 145 -6.52 1.10 9.15
N VAL A 146 -5.46 0.34 9.20
CA VAL A 146 -5.54 -1.08 9.56
C VAL A 146 -5.60 -1.17 11.09
N VAL A 147 -6.58 -1.88 11.57
CA VAL A 147 -6.80 -2.10 13.01
C VAL A 147 -7.13 -3.56 13.27
N ALA A 148 -6.94 -3.98 14.50
CA ALA A 148 -7.43 -5.29 14.95
C ALA A 148 -8.96 -5.38 14.87
N LYS A 149 -9.48 -6.55 14.55
CA LYS A 149 -10.90 -6.87 14.70
C LYS A 149 -11.21 -7.14 16.19
N GLY A 150 -12.26 -6.48 16.70
CA GLY A 150 -12.71 -6.64 18.08
C GLY A 150 -11.82 -5.93 19.10
N ASP A 151 -12.13 -6.19 20.36
CA ASP A 151 -11.36 -5.71 21.51
C ASP A 151 -10.11 -6.57 21.73
N LEU A 152 -9.11 -6.00 22.34
CA LEU A 152 -7.85 -6.68 22.65
C LEU A 152 -8.00 -7.76 23.74
N PRO A 153 -7.09 -8.74 23.73
CA PRO A 153 -5.95 -8.94 22.85
C PRO A 153 -6.37 -9.33 21.45
N LEU A 154 -5.58 -8.96 20.45
CA LEU A 154 -5.74 -9.38 19.06
C LEU A 154 -6.04 -10.90 19.01
N SER A 155 -7.08 -11.28 18.28
CA SER A 155 -7.27 -12.66 17.83
C SER A 155 -6.22 -12.99 16.76
N CYS A 156 -4.95 -12.91 17.13
CA CYS A 156 -3.77 -12.95 16.28
C CYS A 156 -2.83 -14.04 16.76
N GLU A 157 -2.32 -14.85 15.88
CA GLU A 157 -1.36 -15.92 16.17
C GLU A 157 0.11 -15.45 16.11
N PHE A 158 0.33 -14.16 15.87
CA PHE A 158 1.65 -13.54 15.77
C PHE A 158 2.59 -14.18 14.73
N CYS A 159 2.06 -14.68 13.62
CA CYS A 159 2.81 -15.33 12.55
C CYS A 159 3.79 -14.41 11.81
N GLY A 160 3.54 -13.09 11.80
CA GLY A 160 4.41 -12.11 11.13
C GLY A 160 4.11 -11.87 9.65
N ASP A 161 3.21 -12.62 9.01
CA ASP A 161 2.96 -12.51 7.56
C ASP A 161 2.44 -11.13 7.14
N CYS A 162 1.69 -10.44 8.02
CA CYS A 162 1.26 -9.06 7.76
C CYS A 162 2.44 -8.08 7.68
N LEU A 163 3.52 -8.33 8.41
CA LEU A 163 4.77 -7.58 8.30
C LEU A 163 5.49 -7.95 7.00
N ALA A 164 5.57 -9.24 6.68
CA ALA A 164 6.30 -9.74 5.52
C ALA A 164 5.72 -9.22 4.18
N VAL A 165 4.39 -9.02 4.11
CA VAL A 165 3.74 -8.49 2.90
C VAL A 165 3.58 -6.96 2.92
N CYS A 166 3.98 -6.27 3.97
CA CYS A 166 3.82 -4.82 4.03
C CYS A 166 4.82 -4.12 3.10
N PRO A 167 4.38 -3.41 2.03
CA PRO A 167 5.29 -2.80 1.06
C PRO A 167 5.99 -1.55 1.58
N VAL A 168 5.68 -1.13 2.81
CA VAL A 168 6.22 0.06 3.47
C VAL A 168 6.47 -0.21 4.96
N GLY A 169 7.09 0.72 5.67
CA GLY A 169 7.36 0.59 7.12
C GLY A 169 6.16 0.86 8.04
N ALA A 170 4.95 0.43 7.64
CA ALA A 170 3.76 0.62 8.47
C ALA A 170 3.55 -0.48 9.52
N ILE A 171 4.11 -1.66 9.29
CA ILE A 171 4.13 -2.77 10.24
C ILE A 171 5.58 -3.18 10.40
N THR A 172 6.08 -3.17 11.61
CA THR A 172 7.48 -3.50 11.95
C THR A 172 7.52 -4.41 13.16
N ASN A 173 8.65 -5.08 13.38
CA ASN A 173 8.86 -5.85 14.60
C ASN A 173 9.38 -4.95 15.72
N LYS A 174 9.10 -5.33 16.97
CA LYS A 174 9.56 -4.58 18.16
C LYS A 174 11.01 -4.88 18.57
N TYR A 175 11.63 -5.93 18.01
CA TYR A 175 12.91 -6.44 18.45
C TYR A 175 13.83 -6.73 17.28
#